data_9940026b415dccd88b10162c5ca32cf9
#
_entry.id   9940026b415dccd88b10162c5ca32cf9
#
_cell.length_a   1.000
_cell.length_b   1.000
_cell.length_c   1.000
_cell.angle_alpha   90.00
_cell.angle_beta   90.00
_cell.angle_gamma   90.00
#
_symmetry.space_group_name_H-M   'P 1'
#
loop_
_entity.id
_entity.type
_entity.pdbx_description
1 polymer ?
#
loop_
_entity_poly.entity_id
_entity_poly.type
_entity_poly.pdbx_seq_one_letter_code
_entity_poly.pdbx_strand_id
1 'polypeptide(L)'
;SPTNNFATFNPLVNVLNNPTLSEGNLKTTYAASNLWNGSFGTMSVSSGKYYWELLGSGSGYFAGLFLDDGTVNYAASPYTYAQVGMVMIYGEGGSNMSRIDNNDVSGKLFGGTLAGDVIGVAVDMDNGTLAAYNNNVLKFTMDMTASGHWGAPMIPAHMQHSYSGSSSTYNFGQDSSFAGNKTAQGNQDGNDIGDFYYTPPSGFLALCTKNLPSVDVIPSEHFNTVLYTGNNVSGRGITNVGFRPDFTWI
;
A
#
# COMPACT_ATOMS: atom_id res chain seq x y z
N SER A 1 17.49 -12.90 4.24
CA SER A 1 16.27 -12.21 3.82
C SER A 1 16.52 -10.71 3.88
N PRO A 2 15.89 -9.91 3.04
CA PRO A 2 16.04 -8.47 3.11
C PRO A 2 15.55 -7.96 4.47
N THR A 3 16.24 -6.95 5.01
CA THR A 3 15.92 -6.35 6.32
C THR A 3 14.58 -5.60 6.29
N ASN A 4 14.20 -5.09 5.12
CA ASN A 4 12.96 -4.38 4.87
C ASN A 4 12.27 -4.95 3.63
N ASN A 5 11.02 -5.38 3.77
CA ASN A 5 10.16 -5.66 2.64
C ASN A 5 9.15 -4.51 2.55
N PHE A 6 9.21 -3.75 1.48
CA PHE A 6 8.26 -2.68 1.20
C PHE A 6 6.97 -3.25 0.59
N ALA A 7 5.88 -2.52 0.73
CA ALA A 7 4.65 -2.85 0.03
C ALA A 7 4.85 -2.83 -1.49
N THR A 8 4.11 -3.67 -2.18
CA THR A 8 3.99 -3.70 -3.65
C THR A 8 2.53 -4.00 -4.00
N PHE A 9 2.16 -4.00 -5.26
CA PHE A 9 0.86 -4.53 -5.67
C PHE A 9 0.86 -6.06 -5.67
N ASN A 10 -0.26 -6.64 -5.27
CA ASN A 10 -0.43 -8.08 -5.15
C ASN A 10 -0.96 -8.69 -6.46
N PRO A 11 -0.15 -9.48 -7.20
CA PRO A 11 -0.58 -10.11 -8.44
C PRO A 11 -1.58 -11.25 -8.24
N LEU A 12 -1.79 -11.69 -6.99
CA LEU A 12 -2.67 -12.81 -6.67
C LEU A 12 -4.11 -12.37 -6.36
N VAL A 13 -4.33 -11.07 -6.18
CA VAL A 13 -5.69 -10.55 -5.99
C VAL A 13 -6.40 -10.58 -7.34
N ASN A 14 -7.45 -11.41 -7.41
CA ASN A 14 -8.26 -11.51 -8.61
C ASN A 14 -9.21 -10.29 -8.69
N VAL A 15 -8.92 -9.36 -9.59
CA VAL A 15 -9.72 -8.18 -9.84
C VAL A 15 -10.35 -8.25 -11.23
N LEU A 16 -11.47 -7.59 -11.42
CA LEU A 16 -12.03 -7.42 -12.75
C LEU A 16 -11.03 -6.63 -13.62
N ASN A 17 -10.72 -7.13 -14.82
CA ASN A 17 -9.74 -6.54 -15.73
C ASN A 17 -8.36 -6.35 -15.08
N ASN A 18 -7.74 -7.46 -14.69
CA ASN A 18 -6.41 -7.48 -14.06
C ASN A 18 -5.42 -6.58 -14.80
N PRO A 19 -4.73 -5.68 -14.09
CA PRO A 19 -3.63 -4.93 -14.68
C PRO A 19 -2.44 -5.85 -14.96
N THR A 20 -1.62 -5.45 -15.93
CA THR A 20 -0.27 -6.00 -16.01
C THR A 20 0.60 -5.31 -14.97
N LEU A 21 1.17 -6.08 -14.05
CA LEU A 21 2.14 -5.60 -13.08
C LEU A 21 3.56 -5.80 -13.60
N SER A 22 4.42 -4.79 -13.44
CA SER A 22 5.83 -4.82 -13.79
C SER A 22 6.67 -4.01 -12.79
N GLU A 23 7.97 -3.89 -13.02
CA GLU A 23 8.90 -3.14 -12.15
C GLU A 23 8.79 -3.60 -10.69
N GLY A 24 8.88 -4.91 -10.45
CA GLY A 24 8.73 -5.47 -9.12
C GLY A 24 7.33 -5.32 -8.52
N ASN A 25 6.29 -5.30 -9.36
CA ASN A 25 4.89 -5.03 -9.02
C ASN A 25 4.63 -3.61 -8.49
N LEU A 26 5.45 -2.65 -8.88
CA LEU A 26 5.25 -1.23 -8.56
C LEU A 26 4.56 -0.47 -9.70
N LYS A 27 4.65 -0.96 -10.92
CA LYS A 27 3.99 -0.36 -12.08
C LYS A 27 2.76 -1.15 -12.47
N THR A 28 1.63 -0.45 -12.56
CA THR A 28 0.36 -0.98 -13.07
C THR A 28 0.14 -0.48 -14.48
N THR A 29 -0.20 -1.37 -15.42
CA THR A 29 -0.58 -1.02 -16.78
C THR A 29 -1.92 -1.65 -17.11
N TYR A 30 -2.84 -0.84 -17.58
CA TYR A 30 -4.20 -1.25 -17.93
C TYR A 30 -4.39 -1.23 -19.45
N ALA A 31 -4.95 -2.31 -19.99
CA ALA A 31 -5.35 -2.33 -21.39
C ALA A 31 -6.50 -1.33 -21.62
N ALA A 32 -6.51 -0.71 -22.81
CA ALA A 32 -7.61 0.19 -23.21
C ALA A 32 -8.91 -0.61 -23.31
N SER A 33 -9.81 -0.45 -22.36
CA SER A 33 -11.06 -1.22 -22.28
C SER A 33 -12.29 -0.35 -21.98
N ASN A 34 -12.10 0.93 -21.75
CA ASN A 34 -13.15 1.86 -21.29
C ASN A 34 -13.85 1.38 -20.00
N LEU A 35 -13.10 0.68 -19.14
CA LEU A 35 -13.57 0.13 -17.87
C LEU A 35 -12.70 0.60 -16.72
N TRP A 36 -13.25 0.58 -15.53
CA TRP A 36 -12.49 0.75 -14.30
C TRP A 36 -11.73 -0.53 -13.95
N ASN A 37 -10.49 -0.36 -13.53
CA ASN A 37 -9.58 -1.43 -13.13
C ASN A 37 -8.98 -1.10 -11.77
N GLY A 38 -8.59 -2.12 -11.00
CA GLY A 38 -8.02 -1.93 -9.67
C GLY A 38 -6.73 -2.71 -9.47
N SER A 39 -5.90 -2.21 -8.59
CA SER A 39 -4.71 -2.90 -8.05
C SER A 39 -4.68 -2.68 -6.54
N PHE A 40 -4.34 -3.71 -5.78
CA PHE A 40 -4.34 -3.69 -4.33
C PHE A 40 -2.97 -4.07 -3.80
N GLY A 41 -2.56 -3.46 -2.70
CA GLY A 41 -1.24 -3.67 -2.10
C GLY A 41 -1.05 -5.05 -1.49
N THR A 42 0.14 -5.29 -0.94
CA THR A 42 0.51 -6.51 -0.23
C THR A 42 0.51 -6.35 1.28
N MET A 43 0.33 -5.13 1.79
CA MET A 43 0.34 -4.84 3.21
C MET A 43 -0.88 -4.01 3.57
N SER A 44 -1.68 -4.47 4.52
CA SER A 44 -2.77 -3.69 5.12
C SER A 44 -2.35 -3.11 6.46
N VAL A 45 -2.99 -2.02 6.84
CA VAL A 45 -2.70 -1.26 8.07
C VAL A 45 -3.99 -0.88 8.78
N SER A 46 -3.97 -0.92 10.12
CA SER A 46 -5.07 -0.46 10.99
C SER A 46 -4.60 0.57 12.02
N SER A 47 -3.31 0.85 12.09
CA SER A 47 -2.70 1.85 12.97
C SER A 47 -1.40 2.37 12.37
N GLY A 48 -0.85 3.46 12.91
CA GLY A 48 0.38 4.08 12.46
C GLY A 48 0.18 5.12 11.35
N LYS A 49 1.29 5.71 10.92
CA LYS A 49 1.30 6.79 9.89
C LYS A 49 2.23 6.40 8.76
N TYR A 50 1.70 6.34 7.54
CA TYR A 50 2.43 5.86 6.38
C TYR A 50 2.38 6.84 5.23
N TYR A 51 3.45 6.83 4.43
CA TYR A 51 3.59 7.66 3.24
C TYR A 51 4.04 6.82 2.06
N TRP A 52 3.49 7.10 0.90
CA TRP A 52 3.95 6.59 -0.38
C TRP A 52 3.72 7.59 -1.49
N GLU A 53 4.32 7.34 -2.63
CA GLU A 53 4.27 8.19 -3.79
C GLU A 53 3.78 7.41 -5.01
N LEU A 54 3.24 8.13 -5.98
CA LEU A 54 3.00 7.61 -7.31
C LEU A 54 3.35 8.65 -8.36
N LEU A 55 3.87 8.19 -9.49
CA LEU A 55 4.05 9.00 -10.68
C LEU A 55 2.74 9.02 -11.44
N GLY A 56 2.12 10.20 -11.56
CA GLY A 56 0.82 10.40 -12.18
C GLY A 56 0.83 10.10 -13.68
N SER A 57 -0.21 9.41 -14.15
CA SER A 57 -0.41 9.09 -15.58
C SER A 57 -1.08 10.22 -16.36
N GLY A 58 -1.61 11.23 -15.67
CA GLY A 58 -2.36 12.34 -16.27
C GLY A 58 -3.77 11.99 -16.75
N SER A 59 -4.29 10.78 -16.44
CA SER A 59 -5.64 10.34 -16.75
C SER A 59 -6.37 9.89 -15.49
N GLY A 60 -7.71 9.84 -15.55
CA GLY A 60 -8.57 9.58 -14.40
C GLY A 60 -8.20 8.35 -13.60
N TYR A 61 -7.75 8.55 -12.38
CA TYR A 61 -7.42 7.49 -11.43
C TYR A 61 -7.84 7.87 -10.01
N PHE A 62 -8.02 6.84 -9.19
CA PHE A 62 -8.13 6.95 -7.74
C PHE A 62 -6.91 6.32 -7.09
N ALA A 63 -6.35 6.95 -6.07
CA ALA A 63 -5.26 6.43 -5.26
C ALA A 63 -5.56 6.65 -3.78
N GLY A 64 -5.28 5.68 -2.94
CA GLY A 64 -5.53 5.78 -1.50
C GLY A 64 -5.60 4.42 -0.83
N LEU A 65 -6.66 4.21 -0.06
CA LEU A 65 -6.90 3.01 0.75
C LEU A 65 -8.22 2.33 0.39
N PHE A 66 -8.26 1.04 0.57
CA PHE A 66 -9.44 0.20 0.43
C PHE A 66 -9.56 -0.76 1.61
N LEU A 67 -10.78 -1.12 1.99
CA LEU A 67 -11.06 -2.08 3.08
C LEU A 67 -10.41 -3.44 2.80
N ASP A 68 -9.78 -4.03 3.81
CA ASP A 68 -9.14 -5.36 3.76
C ASP A 68 -9.54 -6.20 4.97
N ASP A 69 -10.82 -6.44 5.13
CA ASP A 69 -11.39 -7.26 6.22
C ASP A 69 -11.80 -8.67 5.78
N GLY A 70 -11.46 -9.05 4.55
CA GLY A 70 -11.78 -10.34 3.96
C GLY A 70 -13.23 -10.45 3.43
N THR A 71 -14.04 -9.41 3.54
CA THR A 71 -15.43 -9.39 3.03
C THR A 71 -15.54 -8.83 1.61
N VAL A 72 -14.52 -8.09 1.17
CA VAL A 72 -14.52 -7.39 -0.10
C VAL A 72 -14.27 -8.33 -1.26
N ASN A 73 -15.16 -8.31 -2.23
CA ASN A 73 -14.99 -9.03 -3.49
C ASN A 73 -14.27 -8.14 -4.51
N TYR A 74 -12.94 -8.22 -4.56
CA TYR A 74 -12.10 -7.46 -5.50
C TYR A 74 -12.34 -7.82 -6.98
N ALA A 75 -12.97 -8.98 -7.27
CA ALA A 75 -13.21 -9.43 -8.64
C ALA A 75 -14.35 -8.69 -9.34
N ALA A 76 -15.01 -7.85 -8.63
CA ALA A 76 -16.12 -7.14 -9.17
C ALA A 76 -15.74 -5.69 -9.58
N SER A 77 -16.55 -4.97 -10.41
CA SER A 77 -16.19 -3.64 -10.93
C SER A 77 -15.91 -2.62 -9.84
N PRO A 78 -14.74 -1.97 -9.80
CA PRO A 78 -14.43 -0.96 -8.79
C PRO A 78 -15.46 0.16 -8.72
N TYR A 79 -16.10 0.51 -9.82
CA TYR A 79 -17.11 1.56 -9.85
C TYR A 79 -18.45 1.16 -9.18
N THR A 80 -18.78 -0.13 -9.21
CA THR A 80 -19.94 -0.69 -8.49
C THR A 80 -19.60 -1.06 -7.05
N TYR A 81 -18.30 -1.23 -6.73
CA TYR A 81 -17.78 -1.58 -5.39
C TYR A 81 -17.16 -0.41 -4.65
N ALA A 82 -16.97 0.67 -5.32
CA ALA A 82 -16.63 1.95 -4.72
C ALA A 82 -17.60 2.33 -3.56
N GLN A 83 -18.45 1.41 -3.17
CA GLN A 83 -19.52 1.66 -2.23
C GLN A 83 -19.11 1.43 -0.79
N VAL A 84 -18.02 0.65 -0.52
CA VAL A 84 -17.77 0.18 0.83
C VAL A 84 -16.26 0.19 1.12
N GLY A 85 -15.84 0.95 2.14
CA GLY A 85 -14.48 0.89 2.67
C GLY A 85 -13.42 1.54 1.79
N MET A 86 -13.76 2.55 1.02
CA MET A 86 -12.85 3.26 0.12
C MET A 86 -12.55 4.67 0.62
N VAL A 87 -11.27 5.02 0.73
CA VAL A 87 -10.80 6.40 0.95
C VAL A 87 -9.79 6.74 -0.12
N MET A 88 -10.20 7.50 -1.13
CA MET A 88 -9.42 7.69 -2.35
C MET A 88 -9.35 9.15 -2.79
N ILE A 89 -8.15 9.60 -3.17
CA ILE A 89 -7.95 10.83 -3.93
C ILE A 89 -8.25 10.59 -5.40
N TYR A 90 -8.87 11.56 -6.07
CA TYR A 90 -9.11 11.51 -7.50
C TYR A 90 -8.12 12.42 -8.25
N GLY A 91 -7.33 11.83 -9.12
CA GLY A 91 -6.19 12.45 -9.79
C GLY A 91 -6.47 13.04 -11.16
N GLU A 92 -7.72 13.37 -11.53
CA GLU A 92 -8.05 14.01 -12.79
C GLU A 92 -8.55 15.45 -12.56
N GLY A 93 -8.29 16.31 -13.53
CA GLY A 93 -8.80 17.68 -13.51
C GLY A 93 -10.30 17.77 -13.75
N GLY A 94 -10.94 18.78 -13.19
CA GLY A 94 -12.36 19.05 -13.38
C GLY A 94 -13.15 19.07 -12.08
N SER A 95 -14.43 18.74 -12.15
CA SER A 95 -15.37 18.78 -11.03
C SER A 95 -15.41 17.48 -10.20
N ASN A 96 -14.61 16.47 -10.56
CA ASN A 96 -14.60 15.20 -9.85
C ASN A 96 -13.85 15.32 -8.52
N MET A 97 -14.48 14.88 -7.46
CA MET A 97 -13.97 14.98 -6.09
C MET A 97 -13.37 13.63 -5.65
N SER A 98 -12.45 13.73 -4.68
CA SER A 98 -12.02 12.56 -3.92
C SER A 98 -13.19 11.94 -3.17
N ARG A 99 -13.09 10.65 -2.81
CA ARG A 99 -14.24 9.86 -2.34
C ARG A 99 -13.96 9.15 -1.02
N ILE A 100 -15.01 9.04 -0.23
CA ILE A 100 -15.11 8.13 0.93
C ILE A 100 -16.38 7.31 0.74
N ASP A 101 -16.27 5.98 0.76
CA ASP A 101 -17.38 5.05 0.58
C ASP A 101 -18.27 5.39 -0.63
N ASN A 102 -17.61 5.71 -1.75
CA ASN A 102 -18.22 6.16 -3.01
C ASN A 102 -18.98 7.51 -2.96
N ASN A 103 -18.92 8.22 -1.87
CA ASN A 103 -19.49 9.55 -1.77
C ASN A 103 -18.43 10.60 -2.09
N ASP A 104 -18.78 11.58 -2.90
CA ASP A 104 -17.90 12.71 -3.20
C ASP A 104 -17.68 13.55 -1.93
N VAL A 105 -16.42 13.83 -1.61
CA VAL A 105 -16.05 14.68 -0.47
C VAL A 105 -15.92 16.11 -0.91
N SER A 106 -16.83 16.96 -0.47
CA SER A 106 -16.90 18.37 -0.87
C SER A 106 -15.58 19.09 -0.63
N GLY A 107 -15.14 19.88 -1.62
CA GLY A 107 -13.92 20.68 -1.55
C GLY A 107 -12.60 19.89 -1.64
N LYS A 108 -12.64 18.57 -1.86
CA LYS A 108 -11.45 17.72 -1.98
C LYS A 108 -11.09 17.47 -3.45
N LEU A 109 -10.89 18.57 -4.18
CA LEU A 109 -10.45 18.57 -5.57
C LEU A 109 -8.92 18.56 -5.63
N PHE A 110 -8.35 17.64 -6.38
CA PHE A 110 -6.90 17.60 -6.57
C PHE A 110 -6.40 18.71 -7.51
N GLY A 111 -7.29 19.24 -8.34
CA GLY A 111 -7.00 20.38 -9.21
C GLY A 111 -6.30 19.99 -10.52
N GLY A 112 -6.44 18.73 -10.93
CA GLY A 112 -5.77 18.17 -12.10
C GLY A 112 -4.33 17.76 -11.82
N THR A 113 -3.96 16.61 -12.33
CA THR A 113 -2.58 16.13 -12.37
C THR A 113 -2.12 16.08 -13.81
N LEU A 114 -0.87 16.44 -14.06
CA LEU A 114 -0.24 16.27 -15.35
C LEU A 114 0.52 14.94 -15.36
N ALA A 115 0.66 14.35 -16.54
CA ALA A 115 1.55 13.21 -16.69
C ALA A 115 2.96 13.60 -16.23
N GLY A 116 3.51 12.82 -15.29
CA GLY A 116 4.81 13.09 -14.69
C GLY A 116 4.78 13.89 -13.39
N ASP A 117 3.62 14.32 -12.89
CA ASP A 117 3.51 14.81 -11.51
C ASP A 117 3.76 13.67 -10.51
N VAL A 118 4.45 14.01 -9.41
CA VAL A 118 4.62 13.08 -8.29
C VAL A 118 3.56 13.39 -7.23
N ILE A 119 2.73 12.40 -6.99
CA ILE A 119 1.63 12.46 -6.04
C ILE A 119 2.05 11.78 -4.75
N GLY A 120 2.01 12.51 -3.64
CA GLY A 120 2.23 11.94 -2.31
C GLY A 120 0.89 11.64 -1.62
N VAL A 121 0.81 10.48 -0.99
CA VAL A 121 -0.32 10.06 -0.17
C VAL A 121 0.21 9.79 1.24
N ALA A 122 -0.27 10.55 2.22
CA ALA A 122 0.09 10.37 3.62
C ALA A 122 -1.16 9.98 4.41
N VAL A 123 -1.14 8.80 5.03
CA VAL A 123 -2.27 8.25 5.80
C VAL A 123 -1.91 8.16 7.27
N ASP A 124 -2.73 8.75 8.12
CA ASP A 124 -2.65 8.66 9.57
C ASP A 124 -3.81 7.79 10.06
N MET A 125 -3.49 6.51 10.28
CA MET A 125 -4.47 5.53 10.74
C MET A 125 -4.84 5.71 12.20
N ASP A 126 -4.04 6.44 12.97
CA ASP A 126 -4.31 6.69 14.39
C ASP A 126 -5.31 7.83 14.58
N ASN A 127 -5.23 8.87 13.73
CA ASN A 127 -6.10 10.04 13.79
C ASN A 127 -7.17 10.09 12.68
N GLY A 128 -7.18 9.10 11.79
CA GLY A 128 -8.18 9.02 10.73
C GLY A 128 -8.05 10.09 9.66
N THR A 129 -6.84 10.37 9.16
CA THR A 129 -6.67 11.35 8.10
C THR A 129 -5.87 10.83 6.92
N LEU A 130 -6.28 11.21 5.70
CA LEU A 130 -5.51 11.04 4.48
C LEU A 130 -5.20 12.41 3.88
N ALA A 131 -3.91 12.72 3.78
CA ALA A 131 -3.42 13.94 3.14
C ALA A 131 -2.89 13.65 1.73
N ALA A 132 -3.25 14.50 0.77
CA ALA A 132 -2.89 14.37 -0.63
C ALA A 132 -1.96 15.52 -1.05
N TYR A 133 -0.84 15.18 -1.66
CA TYR A 133 0.18 16.12 -2.14
C TYR A 133 0.32 16.02 -3.66
N ASN A 134 0.55 17.14 -4.32
CA ASN A 134 1.00 17.19 -5.72
C ASN A 134 2.33 17.93 -5.78
N ASN A 135 3.37 17.29 -6.27
CA ASN A 135 4.72 17.83 -6.36
C ASN A 135 5.14 18.48 -5.02
N ASN A 136 4.98 17.75 -3.92
CA ASN A 136 5.26 18.17 -2.53
C ASN A 136 4.38 19.30 -1.97
N VAL A 137 3.34 19.71 -2.68
CA VAL A 137 2.40 20.73 -2.20
C VAL A 137 1.15 20.06 -1.68
N LEU A 138 0.84 20.25 -0.38
CA LEU A 138 -0.40 19.75 0.22
C LEU A 138 -1.61 20.35 -0.51
N LYS A 139 -2.47 19.51 -1.04
CA LYS A 139 -3.71 19.92 -1.71
C LYS A 139 -4.88 19.95 -0.75
N PHE A 140 -5.06 18.87 0.01
CA PHE A 140 -6.11 18.75 1.02
C PHE A 140 -5.82 17.58 1.97
N THR A 141 -6.59 17.55 3.05
CA THR A 141 -6.68 16.39 3.96
C THR A 141 -8.13 15.94 4.03
N MET A 142 -8.37 14.64 3.94
CA MET A 142 -9.68 14.00 4.14
C MET A 142 -9.76 13.45 5.54
N ASP A 143 -10.96 13.49 6.13
CA ASP A 143 -11.31 12.83 7.38
C ASP A 143 -11.81 11.41 7.06
N MET A 144 -10.97 10.40 7.31
CA MET A 144 -11.29 9.00 7.04
C MET A 144 -12.29 8.44 8.06
N THR A 145 -12.48 9.09 9.21
CA THR A 145 -13.45 8.64 10.23
C THR A 145 -14.90 8.76 9.74
N ALA A 146 -15.11 9.51 8.65
CA ALA A 146 -16.38 9.59 7.97
C ALA A 146 -16.76 8.29 7.22
N SER A 147 -15.81 7.37 7.01
CA SER A 147 -16.10 6.04 6.47
C SER A 147 -16.82 5.18 7.51
N GLY A 148 -17.86 4.48 7.08
CA GLY A 148 -18.55 3.46 7.89
C GLY A 148 -17.63 2.27 8.26
N HIS A 149 -16.44 2.18 7.69
CA HIS A 149 -15.45 1.11 7.89
C HIS A 149 -14.20 1.58 8.62
N TRP A 150 -14.24 2.78 9.21
CA TRP A 150 -13.14 3.29 10.01
C TRP A 150 -12.80 2.33 11.16
N GLY A 151 -11.49 2.09 11.36
CA GLY A 151 -10.97 1.16 12.35
C GLY A 151 -10.76 -0.28 11.85
N ALA A 152 -11.26 -0.63 10.67
CA ALA A 152 -10.93 -1.89 10.01
C ALA A 152 -9.56 -1.80 9.31
N PRO A 153 -8.89 -2.95 9.06
CA PRO A 153 -7.67 -2.96 8.24
C PRO A 153 -7.93 -2.40 6.85
N MET A 154 -7.03 -1.56 6.36
CA MET A 154 -7.10 -0.96 5.03
C MET A 154 -5.80 -1.20 4.26
N ILE A 155 -5.92 -1.44 2.96
CA ILE A 155 -4.82 -1.75 2.05
C ILE A 155 -4.64 -0.63 1.03
N PRO A 156 -3.40 -0.25 0.66
CA PRO A 156 -3.18 0.66 -0.45
C PRO A 156 -3.83 0.16 -1.72
N ALA A 157 -4.52 1.06 -2.41
CA ALA A 157 -5.22 0.72 -3.63
C ALA A 157 -5.05 1.79 -4.70
N HIS A 158 -5.04 1.34 -5.95
CA HIS A 158 -5.08 2.17 -7.14
C HIS A 158 -6.21 1.71 -8.04
N MET A 159 -7.03 2.64 -8.50
CA MET A 159 -8.08 2.36 -9.47
C MET A 159 -7.94 3.32 -10.64
N GLN A 160 -8.08 2.81 -11.85
CA GLN A 160 -7.93 3.63 -13.05
C GLN A 160 -8.97 3.29 -14.11
N HIS A 161 -9.53 4.33 -14.69
CA HIS A 161 -10.35 4.21 -15.89
C HIS A 161 -9.45 4.17 -17.13
N SER A 162 -9.46 3.07 -17.86
CA SER A 162 -8.52 2.84 -18.95
C SER A 162 -9.09 3.29 -20.29
N TYR A 163 -9.02 4.59 -20.58
CA TYR A 163 -9.39 5.09 -21.92
C TYR A 163 -8.36 4.70 -23.00
N SER A 164 -7.07 4.61 -22.66
CA SER A 164 -6.01 4.42 -23.66
C SER A 164 -4.72 3.84 -23.08
N GLY A 165 -4.78 2.65 -22.45
CA GLY A 165 -3.55 1.98 -22.00
C GLY A 165 -2.77 2.77 -20.96
N SER A 166 -3.42 3.18 -19.89
CA SER A 166 -2.82 4.01 -18.85
C SER A 166 -1.90 3.19 -17.94
N SER A 167 -0.86 3.81 -17.42
CA SER A 167 0.02 3.19 -16.43
C SER A 167 0.37 4.17 -15.30
N SER A 168 0.52 3.66 -14.09
CA SER A 168 1.00 4.41 -12.94
C SER A 168 2.13 3.64 -12.28
N THR A 169 3.16 4.34 -11.80
CA THR A 169 4.29 3.74 -11.11
C THR A 169 4.29 4.23 -9.66
N TYR A 170 4.35 3.29 -8.72
CA TYR A 170 4.31 3.56 -7.27
C TYR A 170 5.70 3.45 -6.65
N ASN A 171 5.88 4.16 -5.55
CA ASN A 171 7.03 4.07 -4.67
C ASN A 171 6.55 4.05 -3.22
N PHE A 172 6.63 2.89 -2.56
CA PHE A 172 6.36 2.74 -1.13
C PHE A 172 7.63 2.95 -0.28
N GLY A 173 8.71 3.44 -0.90
CA GLY A 173 10.02 3.65 -0.33
C GLY A 173 11.12 2.79 -0.97
N GLN A 174 10.87 2.15 -2.13
CA GLN A 174 11.89 1.31 -2.78
C GLN A 174 12.70 2.04 -3.83
N ASP A 175 12.08 2.98 -4.56
CA ASP A 175 12.67 3.56 -5.77
C ASP A 175 12.11 4.94 -6.09
N SER A 176 12.84 5.98 -5.71
CA SER A 176 12.49 7.37 -6.03
C SER A 176 12.67 7.75 -7.50
N SER A 177 13.28 6.85 -8.30
CA SER A 177 13.39 7.07 -9.74
C SER A 177 12.12 6.68 -10.50
N PHE A 178 11.17 5.99 -9.87
CA PHE A 178 9.97 5.43 -10.52
C PHE A 178 10.33 4.62 -11.76
N ALA A 179 11.21 3.63 -11.59
CA ALA A 179 11.75 2.78 -12.66
C ALA A 179 12.49 3.60 -13.74
N GLY A 180 13.28 4.58 -13.33
CA GLY A 180 14.08 5.42 -14.22
C GLY A 180 13.31 6.54 -14.93
N ASN A 181 12.04 6.78 -14.59
CA ASN A 181 11.25 7.88 -15.17
C ASN A 181 11.55 9.24 -14.55
N LYS A 182 12.24 9.25 -13.40
CA LYS A 182 12.72 10.45 -12.69
C LYS A 182 14.17 10.25 -12.24
N THR A 183 14.86 11.35 -11.95
CA THR A 183 16.16 11.28 -11.27
C THR A 183 15.92 10.97 -9.80
N ALA A 184 16.51 9.89 -9.30
CA ALA A 184 16.37 9.48 -7.90
C ALA A 184 16.82 10.58 -6.93
N GLN A 185 16.09 10.74 -5.81
CA GLN A 185 16.34 11.78 -4.82
C GLN A 185 16.88 11.23 -3.49
N GLY A 186 16.59 9.96 -3.15
CA GLY A 186 17.15 9.31 -1.98
C GLY A 186 16.66 9.80 -0.63
N ASN A 187 15.47 10.42 -0.57
CA ASN A 187 14.92 10.87 0.70
C ASN A 187 14.42 9.69 1.53
N GLN A 188 14.61 9.77 2.84
CA GLN A 188 14.22 8.74 3.80
C GLN A 188 13.16 9.25 4.77
N ASP A 189 12.47 8.32 5.42
CA ASP A 189 11.54 8.62 6.52
C ASP A 189 12.27 8.91 7.84
N GLY A 190 11.51 9.15 8.91
CA GLY A 190 12.07 9.45 10.23
C GLY A 190 12.83 8.30 10.90
N ASN A 191 12.81 7.10 10.33
CA ASN A 191 13.55 5.92 10.78
C ASN A 191 14.76 5.60 9.87
N ASP A 192 15.18 6.55 9.03
CA ASP A 192 16.25 6.39 8.03
C ASP A 192 15.96 5.23 7.04
N ILE A 193 14.68 5.04 6.70
CA ILE A 193 14.22 4.00 5.79
C ILE A 193 13.61 4.63 4.54
N GLY A 194 13.88 4.00 3.42
CA GLY A 194 13.27 4.34 2.14
C GLY A 194 14.19 5.07 1.18
N ASP A 195 13.69 5.22 -0.02
CA ASP A 195 14.19 6.01 -1.14
C ASP A 195 12.99 6.71 -1.77
N PHE A 196 12.61 7.86 -1.20
CA PHE A 196 11.49 8.68 -1.67
C PHE A 196 11.95 9.82 -2.57
N TYR A 197 11.07 10.23 -3.48
CA TYR A 197 11.31 11.39 -4.33
C TYR A 197 11.19 12.70 -3.54
N TYR A 198 10.21 12.79 -2.65
CA TYR A 198 10.10 13.87 -1.68
C TYR A 198 10.25 13.33 -0.26
N THR A 199 10.79 14.16 0.63
CA THR A 199 10.86 13.78 2.05
C THR A 199 9.44 13.54 2.59
N PRO A 200 9.16 12.36 3.16
CA PRO A 200 7.89 12.10 3.83
C PRO A 200 7.54 13.17 4.86
N PRO A 201 6.27 13.55 5.04
CA PRO A 201 5.87 14.46 6.10
C PRO A 201 6.32 13.95 7.47
N SER A 202 6.65 14.86 8.40
CA SER A 202 7.14 14.49 9.74
C SER A 202 6.21 13.51 10.44
N GLY A 203 6.77 12.39 10.92
CA GLY A 203 6.07 11.32 11.61
C GLY A 203 5.43 10.27 10.69
N PHE A 204 5.48 10.45 9.37
CA PHE A 204 5.03 9.44 8.42
C PHE A 204 6.20 8.57 7.98
N LEU A 205 5.96 7.28 7.87
CA LEU A 205 6.97 6.25 7.62
C LEU A 205 6.71 5.51 6.30
N ALA A 206 7.76 4.91 5.76
CA ALA A 206 7.64 3.99 4.64
C ALA A 206 6.74 2.79 5.01
N LEU A 207 5.86 2.38 4.10
CA LEU A 207 5.05 1.18 4.30
C LEU A 207 5.90 -0.07 4.02
N CYS A 208 6.55 -0.57 5.06
CA CYS A 208 7.43 -1.73 5.00
C CYS A 208 7.42 -2.51 6.32
N THR A 209 7.89 -3.75 6.28
CA THR A 209 7.89 -4.66 7.45
C THR A 209 8.59 -4.09 8.69
N LYS A 210 9.60 -3.23 8.50
CA LYS A 210 10.33 -2.62 9.62
C LYS A 210 9.52 -1.57 10.37
N ASN A 211 8.62 -0.89 9.68
CA ASN A 211 7.80 0.20 10.20
C ASN A 211 6.39 -0.23 10.63
N LEU A 212 6.01 -1.49 10.37
CA LEU A 212 4.76 -2.02 10.87
C LEU A 212 4.81 -2.17 12.40
N PRO A 213 3.68 -2.08 13.10
CA PRO A 213 3.61 -2.36 14.53
C PRO A 213 4.24 -3.71 14.86
N SER A 214 4.89 -3.80 16.03
CA SER A 214 5.41 -5.08 16.51
C SER A 214 4.27 -6.08 16.69
N VAL A 215 4.50 -7.32 16.26
CA VAL A 215 3.54 -8.41 16.51
C VAL A 215 3.56 -8.79 17.99
N ASP A 216 2.39 -9.02 18.58
CA ASP A 216 2.27 -9.46 19.98
C ASP A 216 2.81 -10.88 20.16
N VAL A 217 2.76 -11.70 19.11
CA VAL A 217 3.26 -13.06 19.10
C VAL A 217 4.56 -13.13 18.30
N ILE A 218 5.66 -13.43 18.96
CA ILE A 218 6.96 -13.62 18.34
C ILE A 218 7.05 -15.05 17.80
N PRO A 219 7.04 -15.27 16.47
CA PRO A 219 6.98 -16.63 15.90
C PRO A 219 8.10 -17.58 16.40
N SER A 220 9.30 -17.05 16.63
CA SER A 220 10.44 -17.83 17.13
C SER A 220 10.29 -18.34 18.58
N GLU A 221 9.32 -17.79 19.33
CA GLU A 221 8.97 -18.26 20.69
C GLU A 221 7.93 -19.39 20.66
N HIS A 222 7.35 -19.68 19.49
CA HIS A 222 6.28 -20.67 19.31
C HIS A 222 6.60 -21.73 18.27
N PHE A 223 7.50 -21.45 17.33
CA PHE A 223 7.96 -22.38 16.31
C PHE A 223 9.45 -22.19 16.02
N ASN A 224 10.22 -23.28 16.06
CA ASN A 224 11.63 -23.24 15.71
C ASN A 224 12.08 -24.57 15.08
N THR A 225 13.11 -24.52 14.23
CA THR A 225 13.78 -25.68 13.66
C THR A 225 15.21 -25.71 14.15
N VAL A 226 15.64 -26.87 14.65
CA VAL A 226 17.00 -27.07 15.18
C VAL A 226 17.67 -28.21 14.44
N LEU A 227 18.85 -27.97 13.90
CA LEU A 227 19.68 -29.01 13.31
C LEU A 227 20.53 -29.67 14.41
N TYR A 228 20.58 -31.00 14.41
CA TYR A 228 21.43 -31.74 15.31
C TYR A 228 22.09 -32.95 14.61
N THR A 229 23.26 -33.35 15.07
CA THR A 229 23.93 -34.56 14.60
C THR A 229 23.61 -35.73 15.55
N GLY A 230 23.08 -36.81 15.03
CA GLY A 230 22.84 -38.03 15.80
C GLY A 230 24.16 -38.59 16.37
N ASN A 231 24.13 -39.13 17.58
CA ASN A 231 25.29 -39.73 18.23
C ASN A 231 25.02 -41.13 18.79
N ASN A 232 23.90 -41.76 18.45
CA ASN A 232 23.45 -43.08 18.89
C ASN A 232 23.34 -43.22 20.43
N VAL A 233 23.20 -42.12 21.19
CA VAL A 233 23.06 -42.18 22.65
C VAL A 233 21.60 -41.95 23.01
N SER A 234 21.03 -42.87 23.82
CA SER A 234 19.69 -42.73 24.38
C SER A 234 19.65 -41.62 25.44
N GLY A 235 18.54 -40.88 25.51
CA GLY A 235 18.31 -39.80 26.48
C GLY A 235 19.05 -38.49 26.21
N ARG A 236 19.56 -38.30 25.00
CA ARG A 236 20.18 -37.04 24.62
C ARG A 236 19.16 -35.92 24.58
N GLY A 237 19.42 -34.81 25.26
CA GLY A 237 18.67 -33.58 25.13
C GLY A 237 19.05 -32.82 23.85
N ILE A 238 18.06 -32.39 23.07
CA ILE A 238 18.23 -31.44 21.97
C ILE A 238 17.88 -30.07 22.55
N THR A 239 18.87 -29.18 22.56
CA THR A 239 18.77 -27.82 23.12
C THR A 239 18.67 -26.79 22.02
N ASN A 240 18.54 -25.50 22.38
CA ASN A 240 18.47 -24.35 21.46
C ASN A 240 17.14 -24.24 20.69
N VAL A 241 16.08 -24.90 21.13
CA VAL A 241 14.73 -24.67 20.58
C VAL A 241 14.21 -23.29 21.00
N GLY A 242 14.58 -22.79 22.18
CA GLY A 242 14.18 -21.49 22.69
C GLY A 242 12.92 -21.51 23.59
N PHE A 243 12.13 -22.57 23.51
CA PHE A 243 10.91 -22.77 24.29
C PHE A 243 10.68 -24.25 24.54
N ARG A 244 9.69 -24.62 25.34
CA ARG A 244 9.25 -26.01 25.53
C ARG A 244 8.23 -26.36 24.45
N PRO A 245 8.58 -27.23 23.47
CA PRO A 245 7.63 -27.60 22.42
C PRO A 245 6.55 -28.56 22.95
N ASP A 246 5.30 -28.35 22.55
CA ASP A 246 4.19 -29.28 22.75
C ASP A 246 4.11 -30.32 21.64
N PHE A 247 4.69 -30.01 20.48
CA PHE A 247 4.79 -30.90 19.32
C PHE A 247 6.21 -30.89 18.76
N THR A 248 6.75 -32.06 18.48
CA THR A 248 8.08 -32.24 17.87
C THR A 248 7.98 -33.22 16.69
N TRP A 249 8.52 -32.80 15.56
CA TRP A 249 8.68 -33.66 14.39
C TRP A 249 10.18 -33.91 14.16
N ILE A 250 10.59 -35.22 14.15
CA ILE A 250 11.99 -35.66 13.99
C ILE A 250 12.07 -36.59 12.78
#